data_6790e6bcb7dd875ec1a1ea9f53e9a8db
#
_entry.id   6790e6bcb7dd875ec1a1ea9f53e9a8db
#
_cell.length_a   1.000
_cell.length_b   1.000
_cell.length_c   1.000
_cell.angle_alpha   90.00
_cell.angle_beta   90.00
_cell.angle_gamma   90.00
#
_symmetry.space_group_name_H-M   'P 1'
#
loop_
_entity.id
_entity.type
_entity.pdbx_description
1 polymer ?
#
loop_
_entity_poly.entity_id
_entity_poly.type
_entity_poly.pdbx_seq_one_letter_code
_entity_poly.pdbx_strand_id
1 'polypeptide(L)'
;MKHIHLLLLAFLALFAGAPFRAAAEESFRDKVVLIPVGEDALTSKQSFGFMNRILERAQKEQARAVVFEMNTPGGLAWETSEMMMKSIQPLTIPTYAYVNPKAMSAGALISAACDKIYMAPVSSIGAAGIITSSG
;
A
#
# COMPACT_ATOMS: atom_id res chain seq x y z
N MET A 1 57.30 9.10 11.68
CA MET A 1 55.97 9.77 11.79
C MET A 1 55.41 10.29 10.49
N LYS A 2 56.20 10.74 9.51
CA LYS A 2 55.72 11.25 8.20
C LYS A 2 55.04 10.18 7.31
N HIS A 3 55.41 8.91 7.40
CA HIS A 3 54.84 7.84 6.58
C HIS A 3 53.47 7.37 7.06
N ILE A 4 53.16 7.52 8.36
CA ILE A 4 51.83 7.11 8.93
C ILE A 4 50.73 8.06 8.45
N HIS A 5 51.03 9.37 8.31
CA HIS A 5 50.07 10.36 7.81
C HIS A 5 49.75 10.18 6.32
N LEU A 6 50.72 9.72 5.54
CA LEU A 6 50.53 9.45 4.11
C LEU A 6 49.65 8.21 3.87
N LEU A 7 49.77 7.17 4.70
CA LEU A 7 48.94 5.97 4.64
C LEU A 7 47.50 6.27 5.10
N LEU A 8 47.30 7.14 6.10
CA LEU A 8 45.97 7.52 6.56
C LEU A 8 45.22 8.35 5.50
N LEU A 9 45.91 9.26 4.80
CA LEU A 9 45.35 10.06 3.70
C LEU A 9 44.99 9.19 2.48
N ALA A 10 45.78 8.17 2.17
CA ALA A 10 45.51 7.23 1.07
C ALA A 10 44.27 6.33 1.39
N PHE A 11 44.10 5.94 2.65
CA PHE A 11 42.93 5.16 3.09
C PHE A 11 41.63 5.98 3.09
N LEU A 12 41.70 7.27 3.41
CA LEU A 12 40.54 8.17 3.38
C LEU A 12 40.11 8.48 1.94
N ALA A 13 41.04 8.53 0.97
CA ALA A 13 40.75 8.76 -0.44
C ALA A 13 40.06 7.56 -1.13
N LEU A 14 40.29 6.34 -0.61
CA LEU A 14 39.68 5.12 -1.17
C LEU A 14 38.17 4.99 -0.84
N PHE A 15 37.70 5.66 0.23
CA PHE A 15 36.30 5.66 0.65
C PHE A 15 35.45 6.79 0.04
N ALA A 16 36.07 7.78 -0.58
CA ALA A 16 35.39 8.97 -1.12
C ALA A 16 34.83 8.80 -2.53
N GLY A 17 34.92 7.61 -3.13
CA GLY A 17 34.62 7.41 -4.54
C GLY A 17 33.52 6.41 -4.92
N ALA A 18 32.84 5.77 -3.98
CA ALA A 18 31.68 4.96 -4.32
C ALA A 18 30.43 5.85 -4.39
N PRO A 19 29.86 6.12 -5.58
CA PRO A 19 28.58 6.80 -5.64
C PRO A 19 27.58 5.90 -4.90
N PHE A 20 27.02 6.40 -3.79
CA PHE A 20 25.86 5.78 -3.14
C PHE A 20 24.72 5.85 -4.16
N ARG A 21 24.63 4.82 -5.00
CA ARG A 21 23.55 4.67 -5.96
C ARG A 21 22.32 4.34 -5.15
N ALA A 22 21.56 5.36 -4.77
CA ALA A 22 20.22 5.16 -4.26
C ALA A 22 19.51 4.22 -5.24
N ALA A 23 19.07 3.07 -4.75
CA ALA A 23 18.28 2.15 -5.58
C ALA A 23 17.09 2.99 -6.11
N ALA A 24 17.04 3.19 -7.42
CA ALA A 24 15.94 3.90 -8.03
C ALA A 24 14.67 3.11 -7.69
N GLU A 25 13.74 3.75 -7.02
CA GLU A 25 12.47 3.13 -6.65
C GLU A 25 11.79 2.68 -7.94
N GLU A 26 11.45 1.40 -8.02
CA GLU A 26 10.92 0.81 -9.24
C GLU A 26 9.60 1.46 -9.64
N SER A 27 9.49 1.94 -10.90
CA SER A 27 8.30 2.63 -11.38
C SER A 27 7.10 1.67 -11.48
N PHE A 28 5.90 2.21 -11.20
CA PHE A 28 4.62 1.51 -11.34
C PHE A 28 4.05 1.58 -12.76
N ARG A 29 4.70 2.32 -13.67
CA ARG A 29 4.23 2.46 -15.06
C ARG A 29 4.02 1.11 -15.72
N ASP A 30 2.83 0.93 -16.31
CA ASP A 30 2.40 -0.29 -16.99
C ASP A 30 2.39 -1.57 -16.14
N LYS A 31 2.52 -1.45 -14.80
CA LYS A 31 2.48 -2.57 -13.86
C LYS A 31 1.15 -2.66 -13.14
N VAL A 32 0.83 -3.86 -12.68
CA VAL A 32 -0.23 -4.08 -11.71
C VAL A 32 0.36 -3.87 -10.32
N VAL A 33 -0.24 -2.96 -9.55
CA VAL A 33 0.15 -2.68 -8.17
C VAL A 33 -0.69 -3.52 -7.24
N LEU A 34 -0.06 -4.45 -6.53
CA LEU A 34 -0.71 -5.29 -5.53
C LEU A 34 -0.58 -4.65 -4.15
N ILE A 35 -1.69 -4.43 -3.48
CA ILE A 35 -1.76 -3.90 -2.11
C ILE A 35 -2.33 -4.99 -1.20
N PRO A 36 -1.49 -5.67 -0.40
CA PRO A 36 -1.98 -6.65 0.56
C PRO A 36 -2.67 -5.95 1.74
N VAL A 37 -3.92 -6.31 1.99
CA VAL A 37 -4.71 -5.82 3.12
C VAL A 37 -4.92 -6.99 4.09
N GLY A 38 -3.92 -7.19 4.94
CA GLY A 38 -3.90 -8.24 5.96
C GLY A 38 -4.73 -7.90 7.20
N GLU A 39 -4.63 -8.76 8.22
CA GLU A 39 -5.47 -8.69 9.42
C GLU A 39 -5.37 -7.35 10.16
N ASP A 40 -4.17 -6.76 10.24
CA ASP A 40 -3.94 -5.51 10.98
C ASP A 40 -3.85 -4.27 10.07
N ALA A 41 -3.95 -4.45 8.74
CA ALA A 41 -3.73 -3.36 7.79
C ALA A 41 -4.71 -2.18 7.96
N LEU A 42 -5.93 -2.45 8.39
CA LEU A 42 -6.98 -1.43 8.56
C LEU A 42 -7.14 -0.96 10.01
N THR A 43 -6.21 -1.30 10.90
CA THR A 43 -6.26 -0.93 12.32
C THR A 43 -5.41 0.31 12.67
N SER A 44 -4.57 0.79 11.76
CA SER A 44 -3.70 1.93 12.01
C SER A 44 -3.78 3.01 10.94
N LYS A 45 -3.78 4.27 11.36
CA LYS A 45 -3.73 5.44 10.46
C LYS A 45 -2.49 5.45 9.57
N GLN A 46 -1.38 4.93 10.06
CA GLN A 46 -0.12 4.84 9.32
C GLN A 46 -0.26 3.93 8.10
N SER A 47 -0.96 2.78 8.26
CA SER A 47 -1.23 1.86 7.15
C SER A 47 -2.12 2.51 6.08
N PHE A 48 -3.18 3.22 6.48
CA PHE A 48 -4.00 4.00 5.54
C PHE A 48 -3.16 5.06 4.82
N GLY A 49 -2.32 5.80 5.54
CA GLY A 49 -1.41 6.79 4.94
C GLY A 49 -0.43 6.16 3.94
N PHE A 50 0.06 4.96 4.22
CA PHE A 50 0.89 4.20 3.29
C PHE A 50 0.11 3.80 2.02
N MET A 51 -1.07 3.18 2.19
CA MET A 51 -1.92 2.78 1.05
C MET A 51 -2.31 3.97 0.18
N ASN A 52 -2.69 5.10 0.78
CA ASN A 52 -3.03 6.32 0.04
C ASN A 52 -1.85 6.81 -0.83
N ARG A 53 -0.62 6.83 -0.30
CA ARG A 53 0.57 7.20 -1.10
C ARG A 53 0.82 6.24 -2.26
N ILE A 54 0.58 4.94 -2.06
CA ILE A 54 0.68 3.94 -3.14
C ILE A 54 -0.36 4.23 -4.23
N LEU A 55 -1.61 4.53 -3.87
CA LEU A 55 -2.67 4.86 -4.82
C LEU A 55 -2.37 6.14 -5.61
N GLU A 56 -1.94 7.20 -4.92
CA GLU A 56 -1.51 8.44 -5.57
C GLU A 56 -0.36 8.21 -6.56
N ARG A 57 0.63 7.42 -6.15
CA ARG A 57 1.76 7.06 -7.00
C ARG A 57 1.32 6.20 -8.19
N ALA A 58 0.45 5.21 -7.98
CA ALA A 58 -0.08 4.36 -9.03
C ALA A 58 -0.82 5.18 -10.10
N GLN A 59 -1.64 6.14 -9.67
CA GLN A 59 -2.32 7.08 -10.56
C GLN A 59 -1.33 7.97 -11.31
N LYS A 60 -0.38 8.59 -10.60
CA LYS A 60 0.61 9.50 -11.19
C LYS A 60 1.50 8.82 -12.22
N GLU A 61 1.93 7.60 -11.94
CA GLU A 61 2.82 6.84 -12.81
C GLU A 61 2.07 6.04 -13.88
N GLN A 62 0.74 6.13 -13.93
CA GLN A 62 -0.10 5.40 -14.89
C GLN A 62 0.11 3.90 -14.77
N ALA A 63 -0.07 3.35 -13.58
CA ALA A 63 -0.11 1.92 -13.36
C ALA A 63 -1.21 1.28 -14.20
N ARG A 64 -1.04 0.03 -14.59
CA ARG A 64 -2.01 -0.70 -15.40
C ARG A 64 -3.28 -1.02 -14.63
N ALA A 65 -3.15 -1.27 -13.33
CA ALA A 65 -4.26 -1.50 -12.40
C ALA A 65 -3.76 -1.48 -10.95
N VAL A 66 -4.69 -1.33 -10.01
CA VAL A 66 -4.47 -1.62 -8.58
C VAL A 66 -5.31 -2.82 -8.17
N VAL A 67 -4.72 -3.74 -7.42
CA VAL A 67 -5.40 -4.90 -6.85
C VAL A 67 -5.23 -4.87 -5.34
N PHE A 68 -6.33 -4.82 -4.60
CA PHE A 68 -6.34 -5.03 -3.16
C PHE A 68 -6.52 -6.52 -2.88
N GLU A 69 -5.52 -7.17 -2.30
CA GLU A 69 -5.64 -8.55 -1.83
C GLU A 69 -6.14 -8.55 -0.39
N MET A 70 -7.39 -8.98 -0.19
CA MET A 70 -8.13 -8.80 1.04
C MET A 70 -8.08 -10.04 1.91
N ASN A 71 -7.46 -9.92 3.10
CA ASN A 71 -7.55 -10.88 4.20
C ASN A 71 -7.68 -10.13 5.53
N THR A 72 -8.84 -9.51 5.79
CA THR A 72 -9.00 -8.61 6.91
C THR A 72 -10.33 -8.80 7.65
N PRO A 73 -10.33 -8.71 9.00
CA PRO A 73 -11.55 -8.63 9.81
C PRO A 73 -12.21 -7.25 9.78
N GLY A 74 -11.53 -6.22 9.23
CA GLY A 74 -11.97 -4.85 9.21
C GLY A 74 -11.04 -3.90 9.95
N GLY A 75 -11.52 -2.73 10.33
CA GLY A 75 -10.71 -1.72 11.01
C GLY A 75 -11.40 -0.37 11.16
N LEU A 76 -10.61 0.71 11.07
CA LEU A 76 -11.02 2.07 11.34
C LEU A 76 -12.05 2.59 10.31
N ALA A 77 -13.27 2.86 10.77
CA ALA A 77 -14.40 3.24 9.91
C ALA A 77 -14.19 4.60 9.22
N TRP A 78 -13.66 5.58 9.93
CA TRP A 78 -13.46 6.94 9.41
C TRP A 78 -12.40 6.94 8.31
N GLU A 79 -11.24 6.37 8.58
CA GLU A 79 -10.12 6.26 7.64
C GLU A 79 -10.52 5.46 6.39
N THR A 80 -11.34 4.43 6.57
CA THR A 80 -11.92 3.66 5.46
C THR A 80 -12.78 4.54 4.57
N SER A 81 -13.70 5.29 5.16
CA SER A 81 -14.59 6.20 4.40
C SER A 81 -13.80 7.27 3.65
N GLU A 82 -12.80 7.87 4.29
CA GLU A 82 -11.92 8.84 3.63
C GLU A 82 -11.16 8.22 2.46
N MET A 83 -10.56 7.04 2.64
CA MET A 83 -9.83 6.33 1.61
C MET A 83 -10.71 6.00 0.40
N MET A 84 -11.93 5.50 0.65
CA MET A 84 -12.89 5.22 -0.42
C MET A 84 -13.18 6.47 -1.26
N MET A 85 -13.58 7.57 -0.60
CA MET A 85 -14.04 8.78 -1.27
C MET A 85 -12.89 9.60 -1.88
N LYS A 86 -11.72 9.66 -1.21
CA LYS A 86 -10.64 10.57 -1.59
C LYS A 86 -9.51 9.91 -2.35
N SER A 87 -9.35 8.59 -2.20
CA SER A 87 -8.20 7.87 -2.77
C SER A 87 -8.58 6.80 -3.80
N ILE A 88 -9.69 6.07 -3.62
CA ILE A 88 -10.10 5.01 -4.54
C ILE A 88 -11.02 5.55 -5.63
N GLN A 89 -12.14 6.18 -5.29
CA GLN A 89 -13.12 6.68 -6.26
C GLN A 89 -12.56 7.66 -7.30
N PRO A 90 -11.60 8.56 -6.98
CA PRO A 90 -11.03 9.46 -7.97
C PRO A 90 -10.03 8.81 -8.94
N LEU A 91 -9.63 7.55 -8.72
CA LEU A 91 -8.69 6.88 -9.62
C LEU A 91 -9.30 6.69 -11.01
N THR A 92 -8.50 6.92 -12.04
CA THR A 92 -8.86 6.67 -13.43
C THR A 92 -8.26 5.37 -13.97
N ILE A 93 -7.37 4.75 -13.19
CA ILE A 93 -6.83 3.42 -13.48
C ILE A 93 -7.73 2.35 -12.86
N PRO A 94 -7.86 1.16 -13.48
CA PRO A 94 -8.72 0.09 -12.98
C PRO A 94 -8.36 -0.36 -11.56
N THR A 95 -9.38 -0.58 -10.72
CA THR A 95 -9.24 -1.03 -9.35
C THR A 95 -9.96 -2.35 -9.13
N TYR A 96 -9.31 -3.28 -8.46
CA TYR A 96 -9.84 -4.61 -8.20
C TYR A 96 -9.67 -4.98 -6.73
N ALA A 97 -10.66 -5.65 -6.16
CA ALA A 97 -10.54 -6.34 -4.88
C ALA A 97 -10.49 -7.85 -5.13
N TYR A 98 -9.46 -8.51 -4.63
CA TYR A 98 -9.35 -9.96 -4.59
C TYR A 98 -9.52 -10.44 -3.16
N VAL A 99 -10.65 -11.07 -2.85
CA VAL A 99 -10.97 -11.53 -1.49
C VAL A 99 -10.44 -12.94 -1.28
N ASN A 100 -9.45 -13.06 -0.37
CA ASN A 100 -8.80 -14.33 -0.06
C ASN A 100 -8.17 -14.31 1.35
N PRO A 101 -8.77 -14.97 2.37
CA PRO A 101 -10.08 -15.63 2.35
C PRO A 101 -11.24 -14.72 2.82
N LYS A 102 -10.97 -13.51 3.33
CA LYS A 102 -12.05 -12.68 3.93
C LYS A 102 -11.85 -11.18 3.70
N ALA A 103 -12.97 -10.48 3.49
CA ALA A 103 -13.05 -9.02 3.50
C ALA A 103 -14.24 -8.60 4.37
N MET A 104 -14.00 -8.39 5.67
CA MET A 104 -15.08 -8.06 6.61
C MET A 104 -15.08 -6.58 6.96
N SER A 105 -16.26 -6.04 7.29
CA SER A 105 -16.43 -4.65 7.77
C SER A 105 -15.75 -3.63 6.83
N ALA A 106 -14.78 -2.89 7.31
CA ALA A 106 -13.98 -1.95 6.51
C ALA A 106 -13.40 -2.57 5.22
N GLY A 107 -12.99 -3.85 5.26
CA GLY A 107 -12.52 -4.58 4.10
C GLY A 107 -13.60 -4.78 3.03
N ALA A 108 -14.84 -5.04 3.43
CA ALA A 108 -15.96 -5.14 2.51
C ALA A 108 -16.26 -3.77 1.85
N LEU A 109 -16.17 -2.68 2.63
CA LEU A 109 -16.38 -1.33 2.11
C LEU A 109 -15.32 -0.94 1.08
N ILE A 110 -14.02 -1.18 1.37
CA ILE A 110 -12.94 -0.94 0.41
C ILE A 110 -13.15 -1.78 -0.86
N SER A 111 -13.53 -3.06 -0.70
CA SER A 111 -13.80 -3.93 -1.85
C SER A 111 -14.95 -3.40 -2.72
N ALA A 112 -16.01 -2.89 -2.09
CA ALA A 112 -17.15 -2.30 -2.79
C ALA A 112 -16.83 -0.96 -3.49
N ALA A 113 -15.79 -0.26 -3.07
CA ALA A 113 -15.32 0.96 -3.72
C ALA A 113 -14.48 0.69 -4.98
N CYS A 114 -14.01 -0.54 -5.19
CA CYS A 114 -13.29 -0.95 -6.38
C CYS A 114 -14.22 -1.19 -7.58
N ASP A 115 -13.68 -1.13 -8.81
CA ASP A 115 -14.47 -1.37 -10.03
C ASP A 115 -14.99 -2.81 -10.12
N LYS A 116 -14.26 -3.80 -9.59
CA LYS A 116 -14.66 -5.21 -9.57
C LYS A 116 -14.14 -5.94 -8.34
N ILE A 117 -14.93 -6.92 -7.91
CA ILE A 117 -14.59 -7.83 -6.80
C ILE A 117 -14.43 -9.25 -7.36
N TYR A 118 -13.33 -9.88 -7.02
CA TYR A 118 -13.07 -11.29 -7.29
C TYR A 118 -12.97 -12.05 -5.97
N MET A 119 -13.61 -13.21 -5.91
CA MET A 119 -13.69 -14.03 -4.71
C MET A 119 -12.88 -15.32 -4.92
N ALA A 120 -11.93 -15.60 -4.03
CA ALA A 120 -11.32 -16.93 -3.97
C ALA A 120 -12.36 -18.00 -3.54
N PRO A 121 -12.18 -19.27 -3.87
CA PRO A 121 -13.04 -20.34 -3.36
C PRO A 121 -13.13 -20.28 -1.82
N VAL A 122 -14.32 -20.51 -1.28
CA VAL A 122 -14.64 -20.48 0.17
C VAL A 122 -14.31 -19.18 0.89
N SER A 123 -14.18 -18.07 0.16
CA SER A 123 -13.98 -16.76 0.74
C SER A 123 -15.29 -16.10 1.17
N SER A 124 -15.19 -15.09 2.04
CA SER A 124 -16.35 -14.36 2.57
C SER A 124 -16.14 -12.84 2.51
N ILE A 125 -17.24 -12.11 2.24
CA ILE A 125 -17.29 -10.66 2.24
C ILE A 125 -18.55 -10.19 2.94
N GLY A 126 -18.48 -9.14 3.75
CA GLY A 126 -19.66 -8.57 4.39
C GLY A 126 -19.42 -7.92 5.74
N ALA A 127 -20.45 -7.96 6.61
CA ALA A 127 -20.43 -7.32 7.93
C ALA A 127 -20.06 -5.81 7.89
N ALA A 128 -20.50 -5.10 6.85
CA ALA A 128 -20.14 -3.69 6.59
C ALA A 128 -20.94 -2.67 7.40
N GLY A 129 -21.61 -3.09 8.48
CA GLY A 129 -22.34 -2.20 9.40
C GLY A 129 -21.38 -1.42 10.30
N ILE A 130 -21.68 -0.14 10.53
CA ILE A 130 -20.97 0.66 11.53
C ILE A 130 -21.54 0.30 12.92
N ILE A 131 -20.67 -0.20 13.79
CA ILE A 131 -21.03 -0.50 15.18
C ILE A 131 -20.56 0.68 16.04
N THR A 132 -21.47 1.26 16.80
CA THR A 132 -21.15 2.28 17.81
C THR A 132 -21.08 1.64 19.21
N SER A 133 -20.39 2.29 20.14
CA SER A 133 -20.29 1.81 21.53
C SER A 133 -21.61 1.79 22.30
N SER A 134 -22.67 2.32 21.71
CA SER A 134 -24.03 2.32 22.27
C SER A 134 -24.90 1.13 21.81
N GLY A 135 -24.33 0.17 21.07
CA GLY A 135 -25.03 -1.02 20.56
C GLY A 135 -25.55 -0.85 19.15
#